data_eda107325dadf1be18feb088e275b817
#
_entry.id   eda107325dadf1be18feb088e275b817
#
_cell.length_a   1.000
_cell.length_b   1.000
_cell.length_c   1.000
_cell.angle_alpha   90.00
_cell.angle_beta   90.00
_cell.angle_gamma   90.00
#
_symmetry.space_group_name_H-M   'P 1'
#
loop_
_entity.id
_entity.type
_entity.pdbx_description
1 polymer ?
#
loop_
_entity_poly.entity_id
_entity_poly.type
_entity_poly.pdbx_seq_one_letter_code
_entity_poly.pdbx_strand_id
1 'polypeptide(L)'
;MTTTSQLIRRGLGATLLALAASGLLGLAGCASPTAADYASQTPQLDLRQYFNGKLLAHGLVTDRSGQVLQRFTVLITGSWQGDTGTLDERFSYADGRQESRVWTIQRQADGRYTGRAADVLGEAMGQAAGNALNWRYTLKLPVNGRSWEIDFDDWMFLVDDRVMLNRAVMSKFGIRVGEVLLSFQRLPA
;
A
#
# COMPACT_ATOMS: atom_id res chain seq x y z
N MET A 1 6.43 63.81 -40.31
CA MET A 1 6.79 62.37 -40.54
C MET A 1 7.47 61.87 -39.26
N THR A 2 6.71 61.50 -38.25
CA THR A 2 7.22 60.79 -37.04
C THR A 2 6.04 60.46 -36.15
N THR A 3 5.26 59.41 -36.45
CA THR A 3 4.23 58.95 -35.43
C THR A 3 3.82 57.48 -35.63
N THR A 4 4.60 56.64 -36.30
CA THR A 4 4.17 55.26 -36.56
C THR A 4 5.05 54.19 -35.88
N SER A 5 6.16 54.59 -35.20
CA SER A 5 7.13 53.60 -34.67
C SER A 5 6.99 53.31 -33.18
N GLN A 6 6.09 54.01 -32.44
CA GLN A 6 5.92 53.80 -30.99
C GLN A 6 4.79 52.85 -30.62
N LEU A 7 3.85 52.55 -31.50
CA LEU A 7 2.71 51.67 -31.22
C LEU A 7 3.01 50.18 -31.31
N ILE A 8 4.07 49.80 -32.06
CA ILE A 8 4.46 48.41 -32.27
C ILE A 8 5.25 47.84 -31.05
N ARG A 9 5.95 48.67 -30.29
CA ARG A 9 6.74 48.21 -29.14
C ARG A 9 5.91 47.92 -27.86
N ARG A 10 4.69 48.42 -27.75
CA ARG A 10 3.82 48.17 -26.59
C ARG A 10 2.99 46.91 -26.70
N GLY A 11 2.77 46.37 -27.90
CA GLY A 11 1.98 45.16 -28.13
C GLY A 11 2.75 43.86 -27.86
N LEU A 12 4.09 43.82 -28.10
CA LEU A 12 4.87 42.60 -27.93
C LEU A 12 5.19 42.27 -26.45
N GLY A 13 5.24 43.29 -25.59
CA GLY A 13 5.56 43.08 -24.15
C GLY A 13 4.39 42.48 -23.36
N ALA A 14 3.16 42.78 -23.73
CA ALA A 14 1.96 42.31 -23.03
C ALA A 14 1.62 40.85 -23.36
N THR A 15 1.91 40.41 -24.61
CA THR A 15 1.63 39.03 -25.05
C THR A 15 2.64 38.02 -24.47
N LEU A 16 3.88 38.43 -24.24
CA LEU A 16 4.91 37.54 -23.63
C LEU A 16 4.69 37.32 -22.12
N LEU A 17 4.14 38.29 -21.39
CA LEU A 17 3.77 38.13 -19.98
C LEU A 17 2.53 37.26 -19.79
N ALA A 18 1.58 37.25 -20.71
CA ALA A 18 0.38 36.43 -20.63
C ALA A 18 0.68 34.93 -20.88
N LEU A 19 1.66 34.60 -21.73
CA LEU A 19 2.09 33.23 -21.95
C LEU A 19 2.92 32.65 -20.79
N ALA A 20 3.67 33.47 -20.05
CA ALA A 20 4.43 33.02 -18.88
C ALA A 20 3.55 32.71 -17.67
N ALA A 21 2.39 33.39 -17.51
CA ALA A 21 1.45 33.14 -16.43
C ALA A 21 0.61 31.86 -16.62
N SER A 22 0.40 31.40 -17.86
CA SER A 22 -0.36 30.18 -18.17
C SER A 22 0.42 28.89 -17.94
N GLY A 23 1.74 28.95 -17.80
CA GLY A 23 2.62 27.77 -17.62
C GLY A 23 2.74 27.30 -16.16
N LEU A 24 2.28 28.07 -15.16
CA LEU A 24 2.42 27.70 -13.73
C LEU A 24 1.24 26.95 -13.13
N LEU A 25 0.14 26.80 -13.86
CA LEU A 25 -1.07 26.10 -13.35
C LEU A 25 -1.07 24.57 -13.58
N GLY A 26 -0.03 24.02 -14.17
CA GLY A 26 0.03 22.60 -14.57
C GLY A 26 0.74 21.64 -13.61
N LEU A 27 1.24 22.08 -12.45
CA LEU A 27 2.02 21.25 -11.51
C LEU A 27 1.25 20.88 -10.23
N ALA A 28 -0.09 20.84 -10.27
CA ALA A 28 -0.82 20.12 -9.25
C ALA A 28 -0.60 18.61 -9.50
N GLY A 29 0.61 18.11 -9.19
CA GLY A 29 0.89 16.68 -9.17
C GLY A 29 -0.12 16.02 -8.26
N CYS A 30 -0.81 14.97 -8.73
CA CYS A 30 -1.65 14.13 -7.89
C CYS A 30 -0.77 13.58 -6.76
N ALA A 31 -0.88 14.14 -5.56
CA ALA A 31 -0.22 13.58 -4.39
C ALA A 31 -0.78 12.18 -4.15
N SER A 32 0.10 11.21 -3.96
CA SER A 32 -0.35 9.86 -3.56
C SER A 32 -1.03 9.93 -2.20
N PRO A 33 -2.10 9.14 -1.97
CA PRO A 33 -2.80 9.14 -0.70
C PRO A 33 -1.87 8.72 0.44
N THR A 34 -2.10 9.28 1.62
CA THR A 34 -1.43 8.94 2.88
C THR A 34 -2.45 8.34 3.85
N ALA A 35 -1.99 7.60 4.87
CA ALA A 35 -2.91 7.07 5.88
C ALA A 35 -3.68 8.21 6.60
N ALA A 36 -3.06 9.38 6.78
CA ALA A 36 -3.70 10.53 7.42
C ALA A 36 -4.95 11.02 6.69
N ASP A 37 -5.07 10.83 5.39
CA ASP A 37 -6.25 11.22 4.61
C ASP A 37 -7.51 10.44 5.03
N TYR A 38 -7.34 9.31 5.71
CA TYR A 38 -8.41 8.45 6.21
C TYR A 38 -8.68 8.62 7.71
N ALA A 39 -8.05 9.57 8.41
CA ALA A 39 -8.10 9.70 9.87
C ALA A 39 -9.51 9.82 10.44
N SER A 40 -10.45 10.43 9.71
CA SER A 40 -11.86 10.58 10.10
C SER A 40 -12.75 9.40 9.72
N GLN A 41 -12.23 8.42 8.97
CA GLN A 41 -13.02 7.27 8.50
C GLN A 41 -13.25 6.24 9.62
N THR A 42 -14.40 5.59 9.57
CA THR A 42 -14.80 4.54 10.52
C THR A 42 -15.13 3.24 9.80
N PRO A 43 -15.05 2.07 10.51
CA PRO A 43 -14.63 1.90 11.90
C PRO A 43 -13.12 2.16 12.08
N GLN A 44 -12.70 2.58 13.29
CA GLN A 44 -11.28 2.81 13.58
C GLN A 44 -10.51 1.49 13.61
N LEU A 45 -9.40 1.41 12.88
CA LEU A 45 -8.56 0.23 12.82
C LEU A 45 -7.54 0.23 13.97
N ASP A 46 -7.66 -0.75 14.87
CA ASP A 46 -6.60 -1.15 15.80
C ASP A 46 -6.12 -2.54 15.43
N LEU A 47 -4.84 -2.67 15.01
CA LEU A 47 -4.27 -3.95 14.57
C LEU A 47 -4.29 -4.99 15.68
N ARG A 48 -4.16 -4.57 16.95
CA ARG A 48 -4.19 -5.46 18.12
C ARG A 48 -5.57 -6.08 18.33
N GLN A 49 -6.63 -5.36 17.98
CA GLN A 49 -7.99 -5.87 18.06
C GLN A 49 -8.32 -6.71 16.83
N TYR A 50 -8.01 -6.19 15.65
CA TYR A 50 -8.38 -6.84 14.39
C TYR A 50 -7.62 -8.15 14.17
N PHE A 51 -6.30 -8.15 14.36
CA PHE A 51 -5.44 -9.34 14.17
C PHE A 51 -5.25 -10.17 15.46
N ASN A 52 -6.15 -10.11 16.41
CA ASN A 52 -6.13 -11.00 17.57
C ASN A 52 -7.13 -12.14 17.38
N GLY A 53 -6.66 -13.39 17.47
CA GLY A 53 -7.46 -14.58 17.21
C GLY A 53 -7.24 -15.16 15.80
N LYS A 54 -8.27 -15.78 15.23
CA LYS A 54 -8.18 -16.44 13.91
C LYS A 54 -8.84 -15.62 12.84
N LEU A 55 -8.17 -15.53 11.68
CA LEU A 55 -8.69 -14.92 10.48
C LEU A 55 -8.49 -15.87 9.30
N LEU A 56 -9.39 -15.78 8.32
CA LEU A 56 -9.24 -16.39 7.01
C LEU A 56 -9.13 -15.28 5.97
N ALA A 57 -8.10 -15.33 5.15
CA ALA A 57 -7.98 -14.44 4.01
C ALA A 57 -8.11 -15.23 2.70
N HIS A 58 -8.73 -14.58 1.70
CA HIS A 58 -8.81 -15.06 0.33
C HIS A 58 -8.08 -14.07 -0.56
N GLY A 59 -7.17 -14.57 -1.39
CA GLY A 59 -6.33 -13.71 -2.19
C GLY A 59 -6.12 -14.18 -3.62
N LEU A 60 -5.75 -13.22 -4.44
CA LEU A 60 -5.26 -13.48 -5.79
C LEU A 60 -4.07 -12.56 -6.10
N VAL A 61 -3.18 -13.07 -6.94
CA VAL A 61 -2.06 -12.32 -7.50
C VAL A 61 -2.36 -12.06 -8.97
N THR A 62 -2.15 -10.83 -9.41
CA THR A 62 -2.23 -10.46 -10.83
C THR A 62 -0.88 -9.96 -11.33
N ASP A 63 -0.64 -10.10 -12.62
CA ASP A 63 0.44 -9.39 -13.30
C ASP A 63 0.06 -7.92 -13.54
N ARG A 64 0.97 -7.17 -14.20
CA ARG A 64 0.75 -5.75 -14.52
C ARG A 64 -0.41 -5.48 -15.48
N SER A 65 -0.85 -6.50 -16.24
CA SER A 65 -1.99 -6.41 -17.18
C SER A 65 -3.32 -6.70 -16.50
N GLY A 66 -3.31 -7.18 -15.25
CA GLY A 66 -4.49 -7.62 -14.50
C GLY A 66 -4.82 -9.10 -14.70
N GLN A 67 -4.01 -9.86 -15.46
CA GLN A 67 -4.19 -11.31 -15.60
C GLN A 67 -3.94 -11.99 -14.25
N VAL A 68 -4.88 -12.85 -13.80
CA VAL A 68 -4.73 -13.62 -12.57
C VAL A 68 -3.67 -14.69 -12.76
N LEU A 69 -2.59 -14.62 -12.00
CA LEU A 69 -1.49 -15.59 -11.98
C LEU A 69 -1.72 -16.68 -10.96
N GLN A 70 -2.32 -16.35 -9.79
CA GLN A 70 -2.47 -17.26 -8.68
C GLN A 70 -3.64 -16.89 -7.79
N ARG A 71 -4.25 -17.91 -7.16
CA ARG A 71 -5.27 -17.77 -6.12
C ARG A 71 -4.82 -18.58 -4.90
N PHE A 72 -5.13 -18.06 -3.71
CA PHE A 72 -4.72 -18.68 -2.46
C PHE A 72 -5.65 -18.31 -1.31
N THR A 73 -5.58 -19.08 -0.25
CA THR A 73 -6.16 -18.74 1.05
C THR A 73 -5.05 -18.65 2.09
N VAL A 74 -5.27 -17.87 3.15
CA VAL A 74 -4.36 -17.76 4.29
C VAL A 74 -5.14 -17.96 5.57
N LEU A 75 -4.83 -18.98 6.34
CA LEU A 75 -5.27 -19.08 7.72
C LEU A 75 -4.26 -18.34 8.60
N ILE A 76 -4.74 -17.33 9.33
CA ILE A 76 -3.91 -16.48 10.18
C ILE A 76 -4.30 -16.74 11.63
N THR A 77 -3.28 -16.96 12.47
CA THR A 77 -3.46 -16.98 13.93
C THR A 77 -2.66 -15.84 14.52
N GLY A 78 -3.36 -14.82 15.01
CA GLY A 78 -2.77 -13.64 15.61
C GLY A 78 -2.84 -13.67 17.14
N SER A 79 -1.79 -13.18 17.78
CA SER A 79 -1.73 -12.96 19.23
C SER A 79 -0.96 -11.70 19.55
N TRP A 80 -1.33 -11.02 20.62
CA TRP A 80 -0.71 -9.77 21.04
C TRP A 80 -0.34 -9.80 22.53
N GLN A 81 0.85 -9.30 22.84
CA GLN A 81 1.33 -9.07 24.20
C GLN A 81 1.80 -7.61 24.30
N GLY A 82 0.97 -6.77 24.94
CA GLY A 82 1.21 -5.32 24.93
C GLY A 82 1.20 -4.76 23.50
N ASP A 83 2.30 -4.15 23.11
CA ASP A 83 2.46 -3.56 21.76
C ASP A 83 3.15 -4.50 20.76
N THR A 84 3.42 -5.76 21.14
CA THR A 84 4.03 -6.75 20.25
C THR A 84 3.00 -7.77 19.80
N GLY A 85 2.84 -7.91 18.47
CA GLY A 85 1.97 -8.87 17.83
C GLY A 85 2.75 -9.96 17.09
N THR A 86 2.22 -11.17 17.09
CA THR A 86 2.68 -12.29 16.25
C THR A 86 1.52 -12.73 15.37
N LEU A 87 1.76 -12.82 14.04
CA LEU A 87 0.80 -13.38 13.09
C LEU A 87 1.44 -14.60 12.43
N ASP A 88 0.92 -15.80 12.73
CA ASP A 88 1.28 -17.06 12.05
C ASP A 88 0.33 -17.22 10.86
N GLU A 89 0.88 -17.12 9.66
CA GLU A 89 0.18 -17.18 8.39
C GLU A 89 0.46 -18.52 7.70
N ARG A 90 -0.60 -19.23 7.32
CA ARG A 90 -0.52 -20.50 6.57
C ARG A 90 -1.22 -20.34 5.24
N PHE A 91 -0.44 -20.32 4.19
CA PHE A 91 -0.89 -20.15 2.82
C PHE A 91 -1.23 -21.51 2.19
N SER A 92 -2.35 -21.57 1.49
CA SER A 92 -2.75 -22.71 0.65
C SER A 92 -3.07 -22.19 -0.74
N TYR A 93 -2.24 -22.57 -1.70
CA TYR A 93 -2.36 -22.12 -3.09
C TYR A 93 -3.23 -23.08 -3.93
N ALA A 94 -3.85 -22.56 -5.00
CA ALA A 94 -4.71 -23.34 -5.89
C ALA A 94 -3.98 -24.47 -6.62
N ASP A 95 -2.66 -24.41 -6.73
CA ASP A 95 -1.79 -25.44 -7.30
C ASP A 95 -1.37 -26.54 -6.30
N GLY A 96 -1.88 -26.47 -5.06
CA GLY A 96 -1.60 -27.43 -3.98
C GLY A 96 -0.36 -27.09 -3.13
N ARG A 97 0.43 -26.09 -3.48
CA ARG A 97 1.54 -25.63 -2.62
C ARG A 97 1.03 -25.08 -1.31
N GLN A 98 1.84 -25.25 -0.26
CA GLN A 98 1.63 -24.65 1.05
C GLN A 98 2.89 -23.92 1.47
N GLU A 99 2.71 -22.76 2.07
CA GLU A 99 3.79 -21.92 2.61
C GLU A 99 3.37 -21.38 3.98
N SER A 100 4.33 -20.95 4.76
CA SER A 100 4.07 -20.28 6.03
C SER A 100 4.94 -19.04 6.18
N ARG A 101 4.40 -18.02 6.86
CA ARG A 101 5.12 -16.82 7.25
C ARG A 101 4.71 -16.45 8.66
N VAL A 102 5.67 -16.05 9.47
CA VAL A 102 5.39 -15.49 10.80
C VAL A 102 5.88 -14.06 10.83
N TRP A 103 4.94 -13.15 11.06
CA TRP A 103 5.25 -11.75 11.33
C TRP A 103 5.42 -11.53 12.82
N THR A 104 6.42 -10.76 13.20
CA THR A 104 6.47 -10.05 14.47
C THR A 104 6.23 -8.58 14.19
N ILE A 105 5.15 -8.04 14.75
CA ILE A 105 4.73 -6.65 14.55
C ILE A 105 4.92 -5.90 15.87
N GLN A 106 5.46 -4.70 15.80
CA GLN A 106 5.65 -3.82 16.95
C GLN A 106 4.92 -2.50 16.73
N ARG A 107 4.02 -2.15 17.65
CA ARG A 107 3.44 -0.81 17.72
C ARG A 107 4.44 0.13 18.37
N GLN A 108 4.69 1.27 17.73
CA GLN A 108 5.60 2.30 18.20
C GLN A 108 4.87 3.31 19.09
N ALA A 109 5.62 4.06 19.90
CA ALA A 109 5.06 5.09 20.80
C ALA A 109 4.33 6.22 20.06
N ASP A 110 4.70 6.49 18.81
CA ASP A 110 4.05 7.48 17.95
C ASP A 110 2.85 6.93 17.16
N GLY A 111 2.41 5.68 17.46
CA GLY A 111 1.27 5.02 16.84
C GLY A 111 1.56 4.37 15.48
N ARG A 112 2.78 4.48 14.96
CA ARG A 112 3.22 3.71 13.79
C ARG A 112 3.46 2.25 14.17
N TYR A 113 3.64 1.43 13.16
CA TYR A 113 3.95 0.01 13.32
C TYR A 113 5.22 -0.34 12.55
N THR A 114 5.98 -1.27 13.07
CA THR A 114 7.06 -1.95 12.33
C THR A 114 6.82 -3.45 12.34
N GLY A 115 7.39 -4.17 11.38
CA GLY A 115 7.23 -5.62 11.30
C GLY A 115 8.40 -6.32 10.66
N ARG A 116 8.60 -7.58 11.07
CA ARG A 116 9.65 -8.46 10.54
C ARG A 116 9.08 -9.83 10.24
N ALA A 117 9.52 -10.41 9.12
CA ALA A 117 9.31 -11.81 8.78
C ALA A 117 10.56 -12.36 8.10
N ALA A 118 10.68 -13.69 8.00
CA ALA A 118 11.91 -14.34 7.52
C ALA A 118 12.26 -14.00 6.07
N ASP A 119 11.26 -13.72 5.25
CA ASP A 119 11.38 -13.37 3.82
C ASP A 119 11.33 -11.86 3.56
N VAL A 120 11.20 -11.03 4.60
CA VAL A 120 11.23 -9.57 4.52
C VAL A 120 12.65 -9.05 4.66
N LEU A 121 13.06 -8.17 3.76
CA LEU A 121 14.33 -7.48 3.84
C LEU A 121 14.23 -6.30 4.80
N GLY A 122 15.07 -6.32 5.82
CA GLY A 122 15.06 -5.27 6.83
C GLY A 122 13.80 -5.29 7.67
N GLU A 123 13.07 -4.18 7.68
CA GLU A 123 11.87 -3.98 8.48
C GLU A 123 10.75 -3.39 7.64
N ALA A 124 9.55 -3.93 7.79
CA ALA A 124 8.35 -3.34 7.24
C ALA A 124 7.91 -2.13 8.08
N MET A 125 7.32 -1.14 7.42
CA MET A 125 6.85 0.09 8.05
C MET A 125 5.36 0.27 7.82
N GLY A 126 4.61 0.56 8.89
CA GLY A 126 3.16 0.74 8.86
C GLY A 126 2.68 2.04 9.47
N GLN A 127 1.65 2.62 8.87
CA GLN A 127 0.94 3.77 9.40
C GLN A 127 -0.56 3.52 9.32
N ALA A 128 -1.23 3.52 10.48
CA ALA A 128 -2.68 3.40 10.57
C ALA A 128 -3.31 4.75 10.88
N ALA A 129 -4.44 5.06 10.22
CA ALA A 129 -5.29 6.18 10.58
C ALA A 129 -6.73 5.92 10.11
N GLY A 130 -7.70 6.23 10.96
CA GLY A 130 -9.10 5.90 10.68
C GLY A 130 -9.27 4.40 10.45
N ASN A 131 -9.88 4.04 9.34
CA ASN A 131 -10.09 2.65 8.93
C ASN A 131 -8.97 2.08 8.05
N ALA A 132 -7.90 2.84 7.81
CA ALA A 132 -6.84 2.48 6.86
C ALA A 132 -5.53 2.13 7.55
N LEU A 133 -4.78 1.20 6.94
CA LEU A 133 -3.37 0.94 7.19
C LEU A 133 -2.63 0.97 5.85
N ASN A 134 -1.56 1.75 5.76
CA ASN A 134 -0.55 1.60 4.72
C ASN A 134 0.62 0.82 5.29
N TRP A 135 1.03 -0.27 4.64
CA TRP A 135 2.09 -1.17 5.06
C TRP A 135 3.08 -1.38 3.92
N ARG A 136 4.35 -1.07 4.14
CA ARG A 136 5.40 -1.11 3.12
C ARG A 136 6.54 -2.00 3.52
N TYR A 137 6.99 -2.86 2.61
CA TYR A 137 8.09 -3.80 2.83
C TYR A 137 8.66 -4.30 1.51
N THR A 138 9.84 -4.93 1.57
CA THR A 138 10.47 -5.62 0.44
C THR A 138 10.57 -7.10 0.75
N LEU A 139 10.05 -7.96 -0.13
CA LEU A 139 10.16 -9.40 -0.01
C LEU A 139 11.28 -9.96 -0.90
N LYS A 140 11.95 -10.99 -0.38
CA LYS A 140 12.75 -11.93 -1.17
C LYS A 140 11.86 -13.05 -1.71
N LEU A 141 11.52 -13.00 -3.00
CA LEU A 141 10.69 -14.02 -3.65
C LEU A 141 11.53 -14.92 -4.54
N PRO A 142 11.43 -16.26 -4.40
CA PRO A 142 12.03 -17.19 -5.35
C PRO A 142 11.19 -17.23 -6.65
N VAL A 143 11.75 -16.79 -7.75
CA VAL A 143 11.12 -16.84 -9.07
C VAL A 143 12.08 -17.48 -10.06
N ASN A 144 11.69 -18.63 -10.65
CA ASN A 144 12.49 -19.37 -11.65
C ASN A 144 13.94 -19.63 -11.18
N GLY A 145 14.11 -20.07 -9.93
CA GLY A 145 15.41 -20.40 -9.33
C GLY A 145 16.30 -19.22 -8.99
N ARG A 146 15.80 -17.99 -9.14
CA ARG A 146 16.47 -16.75 -8.75
C ARG A 146 15.72 -16.09 -7.61
N SER A 147 16.44 -15.43 -6.71
CA SER A 147 15.84 -14.60 -5.67
C SER A 147 15.61 -13.18 -6.22
N TRP A 148 14.39 -12.69 -6.09
CA TRP A 148 13.97 -11.37 -6.53
C TRP A 148 13.53 -10.54 -5.33
N GLU A 149 14.03 -9.33 -5.24
CA GLU A 149 13.57 -8.34 -4.29
C GLU A 149 12.42 -7.55 -4.92
N ILE A 150 11.24 -7.65 -4.32
CA ILE A 150 10.01 -7.01 -4.78
C ILE A 150 9.49 -6.10 -3.66
N ASP A 151 9.26 -4.85 -4.00
CA ASP A 151 8.67 -3.87 -3.09
C ASP A 151 7.16 -3.99 -3.10
N PHE A 152 6.58 -3.97 -1.90
CA PHE A 152 5.14 -4.01 -1.65
C PHE A 152 4.69 -2.71 -1.01
N ASP A 153 3.65 -2.11 -1.57
CA ASP A 153 2.90 -0.99 -1.00
C ASP A 153 1.46 -1.46 -0.79
N ASP A 154 1.18 -1.90 0.44
CA ASP A 154 -0.09 -2.47 0.85
C ASP A 154 -0.98 -1.40 1.44
N TRP A 155 -2.19 -1.32 0.91
CA TRP A 155 -3.28 -0.57 1.51
C TRP A 155 -4.35 -1.52 2.01
N MET A 156 -4.66 -1.42 3.29
CA MET A 156 -5.70 -2.20 3.95
C MET A 156 -6.77 -1.26 4.47
N PHE A 157 -8.04 -1.64 4.26
CA PHE A 157 -9.19 -0.84 4.67
C PHE A 157 -10.17 -1.72 5.46
N LEU A 158 -10.39 -1.38 6.71
CA LEU A 158 -11.41 -2.01 7.54
C LEU A 158 -12.78 -1.58 7.03
N VAL A 159 -13.58 -2.53 6.57
CA VAL A 159 -14.93 -2.29 6.02
C VAL A 159 -15.95 -2.30 7.15
N ASP A 160 -15.85 -3.29 8.03
CA ASP A 160 -16.63 -3.45 9.24
C ASP A 160 -15.75 -4.12 10.32
N ASP A 161 -16.31 -4.51 11.46
CA ASP A 161 -15.58 -5.14 12.57
C ASP A 161 -14.99 -6.53 12.23
N ARG A 162 -15.38 -7.13 11.09
CA ARG A 162 -14.99 -8.47 10.67
C ARG A 162 -14.20 -8.52 9.38
N VAL A 163 -14.47 -7.62 8.44
CA VAL A 163 -13.93 -7.67 7.07
C VAL A 163 -12.96 -6.51 6.83
N MET A 164 -11.78 -6.84 6.32
CA MET A 164 -10.80 -5.88 5.85
C MET A 164 -10.37 -6.25 4.43
N LEU A 165 -10.33 -5.26 3.55
CA LEU A 165 -9.86 -5.41 2.18
C LEU A 165 -8.43 -4.88 2.06
N ASN A 166 -7.62 -5.59 1.29
CA ASN A 166 -6.24 -5.21 1.01
C ASN A 166 -5.98 -5.18 -0.50
N ARG A 167 -5.23 -4.18 -0.89
CA ARG A 167 -4.63 -4.08 -2.21
C ARG A 167 -3.14 -3.77 -2.05
N ALA A 168 -2.28 -4.69 -2.46
CA ALA A 168 -0.84 -4.55 -2.45
C ALA A 168 -0.31 -4.34 -3.87
N VAL A 169 0.32 -3.21 -4.13
CA VAL A 169 1.03 -2.98 -5.38
C VAL A 169 2.44 -3.54 -5.26
N MET A 170 2.79 -4.43 -6.18
CA MET A 170 4.13 -5.00 -6.30
C MET A 170 4.94 -4.19 -7.31
N SER A 171 6.14 -3.77 -6.93
CA SER A 171 7.05 -3.07 -7.83
C SER A 171 8.47 -3.60 -7.75
N LYS A 172 9.23 -3.40 -8.83
CA LYS A 172 10.65 -3.65 -8.91
C LYS A 172 11.33 -2.49 -9.63
N PHE A 173 12.37 -1.94 -8.99
CA PHE A 173 13.05 -0.74 -9.50
C PHE A 173 12.08 0.42 -9.80
N GLY A 174 11.03 0.58 -8.97
CA GLY A 174 10.00 1.59 -9.14
C GLY A 174 8.96 1.29 -10.25
N ILE A 175 9.07 0.16 -10.96
CA ILE A 175 8.13 -0.24 -12.01
C ILE A 175 7.14 -1.24 -11.43
N ARG A 176 5.83 -0.97 -11.55
CA ARG A 176 4.78 -1.91 -11.16
C ARG A 176 4.90 -3.20 -11.96
N VAL A 177 4.94 -4.35 -11.28
CA VAL A 177 5.02 -5.69 -11.87
C VAL A 177 3.75 -6.51 -11.66
N GLY A 178 2.91 -6.15 -10.68
CA GLY A 178 1.66 -6.84 -10.40
C GLY A 178 0.97 -6.28 -9.17
N GLU A 179 -0.08 -6.98 -8.73
CA GLU A 179 -0.82 -6.66 -7.51
C GLU A 179 -1.24 -7.94 -6.78
N VAL A 180 -1.40 -7.81 -5.47
CA VAL A 180 -2.09 -8.79 -4.64
C VAL A 180 -3.36 -8.14 -4.11
N LEU A 181 -4.48 -8.84 -4.23
CA LEU A 181 -5.75 -8.47 -3.63
C LEU A 181 -6.10 -9.51 -2.57
N LEU A 182 -6.48 -9.03 -1.37
CA LEU A 182 -6.90 -9.88 -0.26
C LEU A 182 -8.20 -9.38 0.35
N SER A 183 -9.03 -10.33 0.77
CA SER A 183 -10.13 -10.08 1.70
C SER A 183 -9.85 -10.87 2.97
N PHE A 184 -9.65 -10.18 4.08
CA PHE A 184 -9.50 -10.79 5.39
C PHE A 184 -10.86 -10.85 6.07
N GLN A 185 -11.14 -11.94 6.76
CA GLN A 185 -12.34 -12.12 7.56
C GLN A 185 -11.98 -12.72 8.93
N ARG A 186 -12.37 -12.05 10.00
CA ARG A 186 -12.25 -12.59 11.36
C ARG A 186 -13.19 -13.78 11.53
N LEU A 187 -12.65 -14.89 12.02
CA LEU A 187 -13.43 -16.08 12.34
C LEU A 187 -14.04 -15.93 13.74
N PRO A 188 -15.20 -16.56 14.01
CA PRO A 188 -15.74 -16.66 15.36
C PRO A 188 -14.71 -17.28 16.32
N ALA A 189 -14.76 -16.85 17.58
CA ALA A 189 -13.94 -17.40 18.65
C ALA A 189 -14.37 -18.83 19.02
#